data_bb83a81e6066af2536d735bc03f7b7a3
#
_entry.id   bb83a81e6066af2536d735bc03f7b7a3
#
_cell.length_a   1.000
_cell.length_b   1.000
_cell.length_c   1.000
_cell.angle_alpha   90.00
_cell.angle_beta   90.00
_cell.angle_gamma   90.00
#
_symmetry.space_group_name_H-M   'P 1'
#
loop_
_entity.id
_entity.type
_entity.pdbx_description
1 polymer ?
#
loop_
_entity_poly.entity_id
_entity_poly.type
_entity_poly.pdbx_seq_one_letter_code
_entity_poly.pdbx_strand_id
1 'polypeptide(L)'
;MIQASVEVSKVYREEGGELLEALLACADSRCGATYPVLNGVPIVLKDMDSWWRQSKPSLSSVRSAAPGIRDFFDGLEARGAAGIVARSLLGTYVDFHYGKFVDAPRPPAPFSDAVNDSYWEKIVGMARPESGMRYGRSLDLGCSVGRFVFELARFSGLVVGIDLDFEKVSVAARLRRRRELVFERRELGKAFRCVEGAFDPPQNVLFLVGDALDPPFPAGSFDLVGALNLLDNVGVPLMLLGQMDALLRDGGTMLLGTPYEWRTEIADPAEWLETETVDAPSFLRRVLEGKELALTGFRFTVEEEHTEVPWILRGHARRWTLFLSHMIKARKAVS
;
A
#
# COMPACT_ATOMS: atom_id res chain seq x y z
N MET A 1 6.12 17.92 -15.53
CA MET A 1 5.39 18.35 -14.33
C MET A 1 6.34 19.16 -13.46
N ILE A 2 5.89 20.29 -12.90
CA ILE A 2 6.70 21.05 -11.95
C ILE A 2 6.65 20.26 -10.64
N GLN A 3 7.81 19.78 -10.19
CA GLN A 3 7.94 19.14 -8.90
C GLN A 3 7.98 20.23 -7.83
N ALA A 4 6.88 20.44 -7.14
CA ALA A 4 6.81 21.37 -6.03
C ALA A 4 6.77 20.61 -4.70
N SER A 5 7.50 21.11 -3.70
CA SER A 5 7.40 20.62 -2.32
C SER A 5 6.06 21.04 -1.71
N VAL A 6 5.66 20.36 -0.64
CA VAL A 6 4.54 20.79 0.20
C VAL A 6 5.08 21.38 1.50
N GLU A 7 4.41 22.43 1.99
CA GLU A 7 4.76 23.13 3.22
C GLU A 7 3.57 23.14 4.16
N VAL A 8 3.84 23.20 5.46
CA VAL A 8 2.79 23.31 6.47
C VAL A 8 2.16 24.70 6.38
N SER A 9 0.89 24.74 5.98
CA SER A 9 0.12 25.98 5.87
C SER A 9 -0.57 26.36 7.18
N LYS A 10 -1.14 25.37 7.88
CA LYS A 10 -1.83 25.60 9.14
C LYS A 10 -1.83 24.33 9.99
N VAL A 11 -1.53 24.49 11.28
CA VAL A 11 -1.60 23.42 12.29
C VAL A 11 -2.85 23.61 13.14
N TYR A 12 -3.62 22.55 13.33
CA TYR A 12 -4.80 22.51 14.21
C TYR A 12 -4.56 21.64 15.44
N ARG A 13 -3.80 20.53 15.29
CA ARG A 13 -3.43 19.66 16.39
C ARG A 13 -2.06 19.03 16.14
N GLU A 14 -1.22 19.09 17.17
CA GLU A 14 0.11 18.49 17.21
C GLU A 14 0.27 17.73 18.53
N GLU A 15 0.99 16.60 18.49
CA GLU A 15 1.30 15.82 19.69
C GLU A 15 2.69 15.20 19.54
N GLY A 16 3.57 15.44 20.52
CA GLY A 16 4.93 14.89 20.51
C GLY A 16 5.80 15.29 19.30
N GLY A 17 5.55 16.47 18.71
CA GLY A 17 6.24 16.93 17.50
C GLY A 17 5.69 16.36 16.19
N GLU A 18 4.60 15.59 16.26
CA GLU A 18 3.90 15.08 15.07
C GLU A 18 2.64 15.88 14.78
N LEU A 19 2.45 16.26 13.51
CA LEU A 19 1.24 16.92 13.04
C LEU A 19 0.10 15.90 12.99
N LEU A 20 -0.90 16.01 13.85
CA LEU A 20 -2.07 15.14 13.83
C LEU A 20 -3.19 15.70 12.96
N GLU A 21 -3.38 17.02 12.96
CA GLU A 21 -4.36 17.70 12.14
C GLU A 21 -3.75 19.00 11.62
N ALA A 22 -3.62 19.12 10.32
CA ALA A 22 -3.00 20.26 9.65
C ALA A 22 -3.51 20.41 8.21
N LEU A 23 -3.24 21.56 7.62
CA LEU A 23 -3.28 21.76 6.17
C LEU A 23 -1.86 21.95 5.65
N LEU A 24 -1.54 21.25 4.57
CA LEU A 24 -0.34 21.44 3.79
C LEU A 24 -0.72 22.18 2.52
N ALA A 25 0.16 23.04 2.03
CA ALA A 25 -0.01 23.75 0.77
C ALA A 25 1.13 23.40 -0.19
N CYS A 26 0.84 23.38 -1.48
CA CYS A 26 1.87 23.29 -2.50
C CYS A 26 2.76 24.55 -2.45
N ALA A 27 4.07 24.38 -2.41
CA ALA A 27 5.02 25.48 -2.38
C ALA A 27 5.07 26.29 -3.69
N ASP A 28 4.58 25.75 -4.81
CA ASP A 28 4.38 26.53 -6.03
C ASP A 28 3.09 27.36 -5.91
N SER A 29 3.24 28.67 -5.78
CA SER A 29 2.14 29.64 -5.64
C SER A 29 1.10 29.58 -6.77
N ARG A 30 1.47 29.05 -7.95
CA ARG A 30 0.56 28.88 -9.09
C ARG A 30 -0.30 27.62 -8.97
N CYS A 31 0.09 26.68 -8.15
CA CYS A 31 -0.61 25.40 -7.97
C CYS A 31 -1.91 25.57 -7.17
N GLY A 32 -1.86 26.32 -6.06
CA GLY A 32 -2.98 26.56 -5.15
C GLY A 32 -3.52 25.32 -4.44
N ALA A 33 -2.92 24.14 -4.64
CA ALA A 33 -3.39 22.90 -4.04
C ALA A 33 -3.13 22.87 -2.53
N THR A 34 -4.13 22.36 -1.79
CA THR A 34 -4.07 22.20 -0.35
C THR A 34 -4.41 20.75 0.01
N TYR A 35 -3.66 20.20 0.96
CA TYR A 35 -3.76 18.80 1.35
C TYR A 35 -3.98 18.69 2.86
N PRO A 36 -5.02 17.98 3.33
CA PRO A 36 -5.25 17.83 4.76
C PRO A 36 -4.33 16.76 5.36
N VAL A 37 -3.97 16.96 6.63
CA VAL A 37 -3.45 15.91 7.50
C VAL A 37 -4.56 15.54 8.47
N LEU A 38 -4.93 14.29 8.54
CA LEU A 38 -5.95 13.77 9.44
C LEU A 38 -5.39 12.57 10.21
N ASN A 39 -5.46 12.63 11.55
CA ASN A 39 -4.88 11.61 12.44
C ASN A 39 -3.39 11.30 12.16
N GLY A 40 -2.62 12.31 11.76
CA GLY A 40 -1.22 12.19 11.43
C GLY A 40 -0.93 11.57 10.06
N VAL A 41 -1.95 11.45 9.21
CA VAL A 41 -1.85 10.94 7.84
C VAL A 41 -2.07 12.08 6.86
N PRO A 42 -1.07 12.50 6.08
CA PRO A 42 -1.26 13.40 4.97
C PRO A 42 -2.06 12.72 3.85
N ILE A 43 -3.00 13.44 3.25
CA ILE A 43 -3.78 12.98 2.12
C ILE A 43 -3.34 13.80 0.90
N VAL A 44 -2.51 13.22 0.04
CA VAL A 44 -1.84 13.92 -1.06
C VAL A 44 -2.31 13.32 -2.39
N LEU A 45 -3.39 13.87 -2.94
CA LEU A 45 -4.05 13.38 -4.14
C LEU A 45 -4.31 14.53 -5.12
N LYS A 46 -4.19 14.24 -6.40
CA LYS A 46 -4.49 15.18 -7.48
C LYS A 46 -5.98 15.46 -7.61
N ASP A 47 -6.81 14.43 -7.48
CA ASP A 47 -8.27 14.52 -7.52
C ASP A 47 -8.85 14.10 -6.17
N MET A 48 -8.88 15.06 -5.23
CA MET A 48 -9.43 14.88 -3.89
C MET A 48 -10.92 14.59 -3.91
N ASP A 49 -11.68 15.23 -4.82
CA ASP A 49 -13.13 15.05 -4.92
C ASP A 49 -13.50 13.65 -5.39
N SER A 50 -12.82 13.12 -6.40
CA SER A 50 -13.04 11.76 -6.87
C SER A 50 -12.69 10.74 -5.80
N TRP A 51 -11.55 10.91 -5.14
CA TRP A 51 -11.15 10.06 -4.02
C TRP A 51 -12.15 10.11 -2.86
N TRP A 52 -12.61 11.29 -2.47
CA TRP A 52 -13.60 11.45 -1.39
C TRP A 52 -14.89 10.72 -1.70
N ARG A 53 -15.37 10.79 -2.95
CA ARG A 53 -16.56 10.06 -3.38
C ARG A 53 -16.42 8.55 -3.35
N GLN A 54 -15.22 8.03 -3.69
CA GLN A 54 -14.97 6.60 -3.84
C GLN A 54 -14.52 5.93 -2.55
N SER A 55 -13.57 6.53 -1.85
CA SER A 55 -12.86 5.93 -0.71
C SER A 55 -13.47 6.26 0.63
N LYS A 56 -14.21 7.35 0.74
CA LYS A 56 -14.95 7.82 1.92
C LYS A 56 -14.25 7.50 3.24
N PRO A 57 -13.33 8.35 3.70
CA PRO A 57 -12.72 8.18 5.01
C PRO A 57 -13.80 7.98 6.08
N SER A 58 -13.47 7.28 7.16
CA SER A 58 -14.42 7.06 8.25
C SER A 58 -15.02 8.39 8.70
N LEU A 59 -16.34 8.51 8.60
CA LEU A 59 -17.07 9.67 9.08
C LEU A 59 -16.78 9.98 10.56
N SER A 60 -16.40 8.96 11.35
CA SER A 60 -16.00 9.14 12.75
C SER A 60 -14.70 9.91 12.86
N SER A 61 -13.67 9.60 12.08
CA SER A 61 -12.39 10.30 12.07
C SER A 61 -12.56 11.78 11.70
N VAL A 62 -13.34 12.06 10.65
CA VAL A 62 -13.61 13.45 10.23
C VAL A 62 -14.45 14.20 11.25
N ARG A 63 -15.47 13.55 11.85
CA ARG A 63 -16.34 14.18 12.87
C ARG A 63 -15.58 14.56 14.15
N SER A 64 -14.56 13.80 14.50
CA SER A 64 -13.71 14.09 15.66
C SER A 64 -12.58 15.10 15.38
N ALA A 65 -12.38 15.48 14.11
CA ALA A 65 -11.34 16.40 13.71
C ALA A 65 -11.64 17.85 14.13
N ALA A 66 -10.59 18.68 14.14
CA ALA A 66 -10.71 20.12 14.39
C ALA A 66 -11.63 20.80 13.36
N PRO A 67 -12.32 21.91 13.72
CA PRO A 67 -13.26 22.57 12.82
C PRO A 67 -12.70 22.85 11.43
N GLY A 68 -11.49 23.40 11.31
CA GLY A 68 -10.92 23.73 10.01
C GLY A 68 -10.55 22.51 9.14
N ILE A 69 -10.38 21.33 9.73
CA ILE A 69 -10.26 20.07 8.96
C ILE A 69 -11.65 19.60 8.52
N ARG A 70 -12.65 19.74 9.40
CA ARG A 70 -14.04 19.44 9.01
C ARG A 70 -14.50 20.32 7.85
N ASP A 71 -14.26 21.63 7.95
CA ASP A 71 -14.61 22.61 6.91
C ASP A 71 -13.99 22.25 5.56
N PHE A 72 -12.73 21.73 5.56
CA PHE A 72 -12.08 21.23 4.36
C PHE A 72 -12.87 20.07 3.72
N PHE A 73 -13.26 19.07 4.53
CA PHE A 73 -14.00 17.90 4.03
C PHE A 73 -15.48 18.20 3.73
N ASP A 74 -16.10 19.17 4.43
CA ASP A 74 -17.46 19.63 4.14
C ASP A 74 -17.55 20.34 2.79
N GLY A 75 -16.43 20.89 2.31
CA GLY A 75 -16.30 21.44 0.95
C GLY A 75 -16.29 20.37 -0.15
N LEU A 76 -16.10 19.11 0.21
CA LEU A 76 -16.17 17.95 -0.70
C LEU A 76 -17.57 17.32 -0.60
N GLU A 77 -18.20 16.96 -1.71
CA GLU A 77 -19.51 16.29 -1.69
C GLU A 77 -19.48 14.92 -0.99
N ALA A 78 -19.85 14.88 0.28
CA ALA A 78 -19.84 13.66 1.09
C ALA A 78 -21.16 12.88 0.96
N ARG A 79 -21.14 11.65 0.46
CA ARG A 79 -22.24 10.69 0.54
C ARG A 79 -21.75 9.31 0.96
N GLY A 80 -22.24 8.81 2.10
CA GLY A 80 -22.28 7.40 2.49
C GLY A 80 -21.43 6.99 3.70
N ALA A 81 -21.97 6.01 4.44
CA ALA A 81 -21.38 5.45 5.66
C ALA A 81 -20.51 4.22 5.38
N ALA A 82 -19.43 4.04 6.18
CA ALA A 82 -18.68 2.79 6.21
C ALA A 82 -19.56 1.64 6.74
N GLY A 83 -19.82 0.64 5.89
CA GLY A 83 -20.65 -0.50 6.22
C GLY A 83 -19.89 -1.64 6.92
N ILE A 84 -20.63 -2.69 7.32
CA ILE A 84 -20.08 -3.94 7.89
C ILE A 84 -18.96 -4.53 7.00
N VAL A 85 -19.08 -4.37 5.68
CA VAL A 85 -18.09 -4.88 4.71
C VAL A 85 -16.74 -4.18 4.89
N ALA A 86 -16.72 -2.85 4.98
CA ALA A 86 -15.48 -2.09 5.18
C ALA A 86 -14.77 -2.46 6.49
N ARG A 87 -15.51 -2.56 7.61
CA ARG A 87 -14.96 -3.04 8.89
C ARG A 87 -14.40 -4.47 8.81
N SER A 88 -15.11 -5.36 8.11
CA SER A 88 -14.66 -6.74 7.90
C SER A 88 -13.38 -6.81 7.07
N LEU A 89 -13.28 -6.01 5.99
CA LEU A 89 -12.10 -5.97 5.15
C LEU A 89 -10.89 -5.43 5.90
N LEU A 90 -11.04 -4.35 6.67
CA LEU A 90 -9.95 -3.81 7.48
C LEU A 90 -9.40 -4.88 8.45
N GLY A 91 -10.26 -5.54 9.21
CA GLY A 91 -9.84 -6.61 10.11
C GLY A 91 -9.16 -7.79 9.41
N THR A 92 -9.61 -8.15 8.20
CA THR A 92 -8.99 -9.20 7.37
C THR A 92 -7.54 -8.84 7.00
N TYR A 93 -7.30 -7.61 6.58
CA TYR A 93 -5.93 -7.15 6.25
C TYR A 93 -5.04 -7.05 7.48
N VAL A 94 -5.56 -6.58 8.63
CA VAL A 94 -4.78 -6.55 9.87
C VAL A 94 -4.41 -7.96 10.32
N ASP A 95 -5.32 -8.93 10.24
CA ASP A 95 -5.03 -10.34 10.53
C ASP A 95 -3.94 -10.90 9.60
N PHE A 96 -4.00 -10.62 8.31
CA PHE A 96 -2.95 -11.05 7.36
C PHE A 96 -1.59 -10.44 7.69
N HIS A 97 -1.55 -9.13 7.93
CA HIS A 97 -0.30 -8.40 8.17
C HIS A 97 0.32 -8.70 9.54
N TYR A 98 -0.49 -8.84 10.58
CA TYR A 98 -0.02 -8.87 11.97
C TYR A 98 -0.46 -10.10 12.77
N GLY A 99 -1.05 -11.10 12.12
CA GLY A 99 -1.59 -12.30 12.78
C GLY A 99 -0.59 -13.01 13.69
N LYS A 100 0.70 -12.99 13.36
CA LYS A 100 1.75 -13.59 14.18
C LYS A 100 2.02 -12.83 15.51
N PHE A 101 1.60 -11.58 15.64
CA PHE A 101 1.76 -10.75 16.84
C PHE A 101 0.52 -10.75 17.74
N VAL A 102 -0.52 -11.43 17.30
CA VAL A 102 -1.77 -11.66 18.04
C VAL A 102 -2.13 -13.13 17.95
N ASP A 103 -3.02 -13.59 18.81
CA ASP A 103 -3.56 -14.95 18.69
C ASP A 103 -4.52 -15.05 17.50
N ALA A 104 -3.95 -15.11 16.29
CA ALA A 104 -4.72 -15.23 15.07
C ALA A 104 -5.15 -16.69 14.84
N PRO A 105 -6.44 -16.91 14.51
CA PRO A 105 -6.91 -18.23 14.12
C PRO A 105 -6.14 -18.74 12.90
N ARG A 106 -5.82 -20.02 12.90
CA ARG A 106 -5.24 -20.71 11.74
C ARG A 106 -6.33 -21.29 10.85
N PRO A 107 -6.06 -21.46 9.54
CA PRO A 107 -6.96 -22.20 8.68
C PRO A 107 -7.14 -23.63 9.21
N PRO A 108 -8.31 -24.26 8.97
CA PRO A 108 -8.50 -25.67 9.32
C PRO A 108 -7.65 -26.58 8.41
N ALA A 109 -7.37 -27.81 8.88
CA ALA A 109 -6.75 -28.84 8.04
C ALA A 109 -7.56 -29.05 6.73
N PRO A 110 -6.93 -29.32 5.57
CA PRO A 110 -5.50 -29.55 5.38
C PRO A 110 -4.65 -28.28 5.20
N PHE A 111 -5.22 -27.08 5.33
CA PHE A 111 -4.57 -25.79 5.05
C PHE A 111 -3.87 -25.17 6.27
N SER A 112 -3.82 -25.89 7.41
CA SER A 112 -3.26 -25.37 8.66
C SER A 112 -1.79 -24.99 8.59
N ASP A 113 -1.03 -25.59 7.68
CA ASP A 113 0.41 -25.38 7.52
C ASP A 113 0.72 -24.23 6.51
N ALA A 114 -0.27 -23.84 5.71
CA ALA A 114 -0.17 -22.68 4.85
C ALA A 114 -0.37 -21.41 5.68
N VAL A 115 0.67 -20.97 6.35
CA VAL A 115 0.64 -19.79 7.22
C VAL A 115 1.22 -18.57 6.52
N ASN A 116 0.64 -17.40 6.79
CA ASN A 116 1.10 -16.14 6.23
C ASN A 116 2.55 -15.78 6.63
N ASP A 117 3.12 -16.42 7.64
CA ASP A 117 4.52 -16.20 8.03
C ASP A 117 5.47 -16.58 6.89
N SER A 118 5.23 -17.68 6.17
CA SER A 118 6.05 -18.08 5.01
C SER A 118 5.97 -17.07 3.87
N TYR A 119 4.81 -16.44 3.65
CA TYR A 119 4.66 -15.33 2.70
C TYR A 119 5.55 -14.15 3.08
N TRP A 120 5.48 -13.72 4.35
CA TRP A 120 6.28 -12.59 4.84
C TRP A 120 7.78 -12.90 4.86
N GLU A 121 8.18 -14.11 5.26
CA GLU A 121 9.59 -14.54 5.23
C GLU A 121 10.15 -14.52 3.81
N LYS A 122 9.38 -15.00 2.84
CA LYS A 122 9.76 -15.01 1.44
C LYS A 122 9.96 -13.58 0.91
N ILE A 123 8.96 -12.71 1.01
CA ILE A 123 9.01 -11.38 0.45
C ILE A 123 10.07 -10.50 1.14
N VAL A 124 10.24 -10.63 2.44
CA VAL A 124 11.30 -9.94 3.20
C VAL A 124 12.68 -10.46 2.81
N GLY A 125 12.82 -11.77 2.56
CA GLY A 125 14.04 -12.37 2.05
C GLY A 125 14.45 -11.77 0.70
N MET A 126 13.51 -11.74 -0.26
CA MET A 126 13.72 -11.14 -1.58
C MET A 126 14.06 -9.65 -1.50
N ALA A 127 13.44 -8.93 -0.56
CA ALA A 127 13.64 -7.49 -0.38
C ALA A 127 15.01 -7.13 0.24
N ARG A 128 15.72 -8.08 0.85
CA ARG A 128 17.01 -7.77 1.48
C ARG A 128 18.03 -7.30 0.46
N PRO A 129 18.80 -6.23 0.77
CA PRO A 129 19.93 -5.83 -0.03
C PRO A 129 21.08 -6.84 0.13
N GLU A 130 22.07 -6.74 -0.74
CA GLU A 130 23.31 -7.48 -0.60
C GLU A 130 23.96 -7.26 0.79
N SER A 131 24.72 -8.25 1.26
CA SER A 131 25.34 -8.21 2.59
C SER A 131 26.13 -6.92 2.83
N GLY A 132 25.85 -6.26 3.96
CA GLY A 132 26.50 -5.01 4.34
C GLY A 132 25.94 -3.74 3.69
N MET A 133 24.99 -3.86 2.75
CA MET A 133 24.35 -2.72 2.09
C MET A 133 23.01 -2.35 2.77
N ARG A 134 22.60 -1.09 2.57
CA ARG A 134 21.27 -0.58 2.95
C ARG A 134 20.72 0.26 1.82
N TYR A 135 19.42 0.23 1.67
CA TYR A 135 18.71 1.19 0.82
C TYR A 135 18.69 2.58 1.50
N GLY A 136 18.91 3.64 0.75
CA GLY A 136 18.70 5.00 1.25
C GLY A 136 17.22 5.27 1.46
N ARG A 137 16.43 5.05 0.39
CA ARG A 137 14.97 5.24 0.40
C ARG A 137 14.26 4.09 -0.29
N SER A 138 13.18 3.62 0.34
CA SER A 138 12.30 2.58 -0.22
C SER A 138 10.85 3.05 -0.22
N LEU A 139 10.06 2.53 -1.16
CA LEU A 139 8.64 2.84 -1.32
C LEU A 139 7.83 1.54 -1.38
N ASP A 140 6.67 1.54 -0.74
CA ASP A 140 5.65 0.50 -0.85
C ASP A 140 4.37 1.10 -1.43
N LEU A 141 4.02 0.74 -2.65
CA LEU A 141 2.80 1.14 -3.36
C LEU A 141 1.68 0.17 -2.99
N GLY A 142 0.56 0.69 -2.50
CA GLY A 142 -0.51 -0.14 -1.94
C GLY A 142 -0.14 -0.74 -0.59
N CYS A 143 0.45 0.06 0.29
CA CYS A 143 1.02 -0.40 1.56
C CYS A 143 0.00 -0.98 2.56
N SER A 144 -1.29 -0.81 2.32
CA SER A 144 -2.35 -1.28 3.19
C SER A 144 -2.12 -0.85 4.65
N VAL A 145 -2.09 -1.79 5.60
CA VAL A 145 -1.85 -1.51 7.02
C VAL A 145 -0.36 -1.51 7.41
N GLY A 146 0.55 -1.40 6.44
CA GLY A 146 1.95 -1.01 6.63
C GLY A 146 2.95 -2.10 7.00
N ARG A 147 2.60 -3.40 6.98
CA ARG A 147 3.55 -4.45 7.41
C ARG A 147 4.82 -4.45 6.57
N PHE A 148 4.73 -4.38 5.26
CA PHE A 148 5.91 -4.42 4.38
C PHE A 148 6.79 -3.18 4.57
N VAL A 149 6.19 -2.01 4.76
CA VAL A 149 6.89 -0.76 5.09
C VAL A 149 7.77 -0.93 6.33
N PHE A 150 7.23 -1.53 7.40
CA PHE A 150 8.00 -1.78 8.62
C PHE A 150 9.11 -2.82 8.44
N GLU A 151 8.90 -3.84 7.62
CA GLU A 151 9.97 -4.80 7.32
C GLU A 151 11.08 -4.17 6.49
N LEU A 152 10.76 -3.36 5.46
CA LEU A 152 11.73 -2.62 4.66
C LEU A 152 12.55 -1.64 5.50
N ALA A 153 11.95 -1.03 6.52
CA ALA A 153 12.61 -0.05 7.38
C ALA A 153 13.80 -0.61 8.18
N ARG A 154 13.86 -1.93 8.34
CA ARG A 154 14.99 -2.62 9.01
C ARG A 154 16.28 -2.50 8.21
N PHE A 155 16.19 -2.36 6.89
CA PHE A 155 17.36 -2.27 5.99
C PHE A 155 17.31 -1.08 5.02
N SER A 156 16.47 -0.09 5.33
CA SER A 156 16.38 1.19 4.60
C SER A 156 16.65 2.37 5.54
N GLY A 157 17.13 3.49 5.00
CA GLY A 157 17.27 4.75 5.74
C GLY A 157 15.90 5.38 6.01
N LEU A 158 15.04 5.42 5.00
CA LEU A 158 13.66 5.90 5.07
C LEU A 158 12.78 5.00 4.21
N VAL A 159 11.58 4.68 4.69
CA VAL A 159 10.56 4.00 3.90
C VAL A 159 9.29 4.82 3.87
N VAL A 160 8.69 4.93 2.69
CA VAL A 160 7.38 5.53 2.51
C VAL A 160 6.39 4.45 2.12
N GLY A 161 5.21 4.46 2.72
CA GLY A 161 4.07 3.64 2.31
C GLY A 161 2.92 4.51 1.83
N ILE A 162 2.36 4.20 0.67
CA ILE A 162 1.16 4.87 0.18
C ILE A 162 0.04 3.87 -0.11
N ASP A 163 -1.20 4.26 0.17
CA ASP A 163 -2.41 3.53 -0.18
C ASP A 163 -3.56 4.52 -0.38
N LEU A 164 -4.54 4.20 -1.21
CA LEU A 164 -5.75 5.02 -1.38
C LEU A 164 -6.72 4.90 -0.19
N ASP A 165 -6.63 3.83 0.59
CA ASP A 165 -7.53 3.55 1.69
C ASP A 165 -7.04 4.21 2.98
N PHE A 166 -7.65 5.36 3.32
CA PHE A 166 -7.34 6.13 4.53
C PHE A 166 -7.42 5.29 5.82
N GLU A 167 -8.40 4.38 5.93
CA GLU A 167 -8.56 3.59 7.16
C GLU A 167 -7.38 2.63 7.36
N LYS A 168 -6.91 2.00 6.29
CA LYS A 168 -5.73 1.13 6.34
C LYS A 168 -4.47 1.93 6.69
N VAL A 169 -4.24 3.04 6.01
CA VAL A 169 -3.10 3.94 6.28
C VAL A 169 -3.15 4.48 7.72
N SER A 170 -4.35 4.81 8.23
CA SER A 170 -4.53 5.27 9.61
C SER A 170 -4.17 4.19 10.64
N VAL A 171 -4.43 2.90 10.36
CA VAL A 171 -3.97 1.80 11.21
C VAL A 171 -2.44 1.76 11.25
N ALA A 172 -1.77 1.82 10.10
CA ALA A 172 -0.31 1.82 10.01
C ALA A 172 0.33 3.00 10.76
N ALA A 173 -0.20 4.22 10.55
CA ALA A 173 0.28 5.42 11.22
C ALA A 173 0.06 5.38 12.73
N ARG A 174 -1.11 4.89 13.17
CA ARG A 174 -1.40 4.72 14.61
C ARG A 174 -0.46 3.68 15.24
N LEU A 175 -0.24 2.55 14.57
CA LEU A 175 0.66 1.50 15.04
C LEU A 175 2.09 2.04 15.21
N ARG A 176 2.59 2.84 14.25
CA ARG A 176 3.88 3.51 14.38
C ARG A 176 3.96 4.39 15.65
N ARG A 177 2.92 5.18 15.92
CA ARG A 177 2.91 6.11 17.06
C ARG A 177 2.72 5.44 18.41
N ARG A 178 1.72 4.53 18.49
CA ARG A 178 1.27 3.97 19.78
C ARG A 178 1.87 2.64 20.13
N ARG A 179 2.45 1.93 19.13
CA ARG A 179 2.98 0.57 19.28
C ARG A 179 1.94 -0.45 19.76
N GLU A 180 0.66 -0.11 19.62
CA GLU A 180 -0.48 -0.90 20.03
C GLU A 180 -1.24 -1.36 18.79
N LEU A 181 -1.44 -2.66 18.68
CA LEU A 181 -2.24 -3.28 17.64
C LEU A 181 -3.63 -3.54 18.20
N VAL A 182 -4.61 -2.73 17.79
CA VAL A 182 -6.02 -2.89 18.19
C VAL A 182 -6.90 -2.84 16.94
N PHE A 183 -7.69 -3.89 16.73
CA PHE A 183 -8.60 -3.97 15.59
C PHE A 183 -9.80 -4.87 15.87
N GLU A 184 -10.82 -4.79 15.03
CA GLU A 184 -12.01 -5.62 15.10
C GLU A 184 -11.92 -6.77 14.10
N ARG A 185 -11.90 -7.99 14.60
CA ARG A 185 -11.94 -9.23 13.81
C ARG A 185 -13.38 -9.70 13.66
N ARG A 186 -13.81 -9.91 12.42
CA ARG A 186 -15.13 -10.48 12.16
C ARG A 186 -15.17 -11.96 12.52
N GLU A 187 -16.10 -12.36 13.38
CA GLU A 187 -16.29 -13.76 13.73
C GLU A 187 -17.34 -14.41 12.82
N LEU A 188 -18.58 -13.93 12.82
CA LEU A 188 -19.63 -14.44 11.94
C LEU A 188 -20.77 -13.41 11.82
N GLY A 189 -21.35 -13.26 10.65
CA GLY A 189 -22.46 -12.36 10.43
C GLY A 189 -22.12 -10.92 10.83
N LYS A 190 -22.78 -10.39 11.86
CA LYS A 190 -22.56 -9.05 12.43
C LYS A 190 -21.69 -9.04 13.69
N ALA A 191 -21.20 -10.22 14.12
CA ALA A 191 -20.38 -10.34 15.33
C ALA A 191 -18.91 -10.02 15.01
N PHE A 192 -18.34 -9.13 15.81
CA PHE A 192 -16.93 -8.75 15.78
C PHE A 192 -16.33 -8.94 17.17
N ARG A 193 -15.05 -9.28 17.20
CA ARG A 193 -14.26 -9.38 18.44
C ARG A 193 -13.13 -8.37 18.37
N CYS A 194 -12.94 -7.58 19.43
CA CYS A 194 -11.75 -6.76 19.59
C CYS A 194 -10.52 -7.68 19.80
N VAL A 195 -9.47 -7.40 19.04
CA VAL A 195 -8.18 -8.10 19.12
C VAL A 195 -7.13 -7.08 19.47
N GLU A 196 -6.31 -7.42 20.47
CA GLU A 196 -5.24 -6.56 20.96
C GLU A 196 -3.91 -7.31 20.88
N GLY A 197 -2.84 -6.56 20.61
CA GLY A 197 -1.49 -7.08 20.58
C GLY A 197 -0.47 -5.94 20.65
N ALA A 198 0.80 -6.33 20.73
CA ALA A 198 1.90 -5.39 20.72
C ALA A 198 2.77 -5.61 19.48
N PHE A 199 3.20 -4.52 18.88
CA PHE A 199 4.15 -4.51 17.78
C PHE A 199 5.07 -3.31 17.97
N ASP A 200 6.39 -3.54 17.92
CA ASP A 200 7.38 -2.46 18.05
C ASP A 200 7.93 -2.11 16.65
N PRO A 201 7.32 -1.15 15.96
CA PRO A 201 7.69 -0.78 14.61
C PRO A 201 8.96 0.08 14.58
N PRO A 202 9.80 -0.06 13.53
CA PRO A 202 10.81 0.94 13.20
C PRO A 202 10.18 2.32 13.02
N GLN A 203 10.91 3.38 13.37
CA GLN A 203 10.39 4.76 13.33
C GLN A 203 10.74 5.53 12.04
N ASN A 204 11.66 5.02 11.24
CA ASN A 204 12.10 5.58 9.96
C ASN A 204 11.12 5.29 8.82
N VAL A 205 9.83 5.48 9.08
CA VAL A 205 8.74 5.24 8.14
C VAL A 205 7.80 6.43 8.06
N LEU A 206 7.23 6.65 6.89
CA LEU A 206 6.17 7.63 6.63
C LEU A 206 5.00 6.94 5.95
N PHE A 207 3.79 7.35 6.31
CA PHE A 207 2.57 6.86 5.67
C PHE A 207 1.75 8.04 5.15
N LEU A 208 1.21 7.91 3.95
CA LEU A 208 0.30 8.90 3.38
C LEU A 208 -0.77 8.23 2.51
N VAL A 209 -1.90 8.89 2.37
CA VAL A 209 -2.88 8.53 1.35
C VAL A 209 -2.39 9.08 0.02
N GLY A 210 -2.24 8.20 -0.97
CA GLY A 210 -1.75 8.55 -2.29
C GLY A 210 -2.15 7.52 -3.34
N ASP A 211 -2.23 7.96 -4.59
CA ASP A 211 -2.52 7.09 -5.73
C ASP A 211 -1.22 6.47 -6.27
N ALA A 212 -1.18 5.13 -6.35
CA ALA A 212 -0.05 4.41 -6.92
C ALA A 212 0.11 4.64 -8.43
N LEU A 213 -0.95 5.07 -9.11
CA LEU A 213 -0.91 5.44 -10.54
C LEU A 213 -0.48 6.91 -10.77
N ASP A 214 -0.46 7.76 -9.74
CA ASP A 214 0.04 9.14 -9.80
C ASP A 214 0.77 9.50 -8.47
N PRO A 215 1.82 8.76 -8.08
CA PRO A 215 2.48 8.93 -6.80
C PRO A 215 3.21 10.28 -6.74
N PRO A 216 3.12 11.02 -5.60
CA PRO A 216 3.61 12.39 -5.49
C PRO A 216 5.12 12.45 -5.22
N PHE A 217 5.91 11.70 -5.96
CA PHE A 217 7.36 11.66 -5.80
C PHE A 217 8.12 11.95 -7.09
N PRO A 218 9.31 12.54 -6.99
CA PRO A 218 10.18 12.74 -8.15
C PRO A 218 10.64 11.39 -8.75
N ALA A 219 10.89 11.38 -10.05
CA ALA A 219 11.53 10.25 -10.73
C ALA A 219 12.91 9.95 -10.12
N GLY A 220 13.31 8.69 -10.10
CA GLY A 220 14.60 8.22 -9.57
C GLY A 220 14.79 8.43 -8.07
N SER A 221 13.69 8.57 -7.29
CA SER A 221 13.77 8.90 -5.87
C SER A 221 14.07 7.73 -4.95
N PHE A 222 13.90 6.48 -5.42
CA PHE A 222 13.94 5.30 -4.56
C PHE A 222 14.94 4.26 -5.04
N ASP A 223 15.55 3.58 -4.07
CA ASP A 223 16.45 2.43 -4.30
C ASP A 223 15.66 1.13 -4.46
N LEU A 224 14.51 1.03 -3.76
CA LEU A 224 13.58 -0.07 -3.87
C LEU A 224 12.14 0.47 -3.97
N VAL A 225 11.37 -0.07 -4.92
CA VAL A 225 9.92 0.15 -5.02
C VAL A 225 9.22 -1.20 -5.00
N GLY A 226 8.35 -1.39 -4.02
CA GLY A 226 7.51 -2.58 -3.87
C GLY A 226 6.06 -2.29 -4.24
N ALA A 227 5.36 -3.31 -4.78
CA ALA A 227 3.92 -3.35 -4.95
C ALA A 227 3.42 -4.79 -4.73
N LEU A 228 2.82 -5.06 -3.58
CA LEU A 228 2.39 -6.40 -3.20
C LEU A 228 0.88 -6.54 -3.31
N ASN A 229 0.43 -7.47 -4.16
CA ASN A 229 -0.98 -7.75 -4.43
C ASN A 229 -1.76 -6.47 -4.81
N LEU A 230 -1.11 -5.61 -5.62
CA LEU A 230 -1.67 -4.36 -6.11
C LEU A 230 -1.90 -4.37 -7.63
N LEU A 231 -1.07 -5.12 -8.39
CA LEU A 231 -1.08 -5.07 -9.86
C LEU A 231 -2.45 -5.41 -10.46
N ASP A 232 -3.15 -6.35 -9.88
CA ASP A 232 -4.51 -6.78 -10.23
C ASP A 232 -5.62 -5.96 -9.53
N ASN A 233 -5.23 -4.94 -8.77
CA ASN A 233 -6.12 -4.05 -8.02
C ASN A 233 -6.07 -2.58 -8.49
N VAL A 234 -5.50 -2.34 -9.68
CA VAL A 234 -5.46 -1.01 -10.32
C VAL A 234 -6.14 -1.06 -11.69
N GLY A 235 -6.70 0.08 -12.12
CA GLY A 235 -7.42 0.15 -13.40
C GLY A 235 -6.54 -0.01 -14.64
N VAL A 236 -5.24 0.33 -14.55
CA VAL A 236 -4.27 0.26 -15.65
C VAL A 236 -2.97 -0.35 -15.11
N PRO A 237 -2.84 -1.69 -15.10
CA PRO A 237 -1.67 -2.40 -14.55
C PRO A 237 -0.34 -1.97 -15.17
N LEU A 238 -0.32 -1.73 -16.48
CA LEU A 238 0.88 -1.27 -17.17
C LEU A 238 1.34 0.12 -16.71
N MET A 239 0.40 1.01 -16.34
CA MET A 239 0.72 2.31 -15.76
C MET A 239 1.37 2.18 -14.39
N LEU A 240 0.92 1.23 -13.55
CA LEU A 240 1.58 0.94 -12.26
C LEU A 240 3.05 0.55 -12.48
N LEU A 241 3.33 -0.36 -13.42
CA LEU A 241 4.70 -0.73 -13.76
C LEU A 241 5.52 0.47 -14.26
N GLY A 242 4.91 1.35 -15.06
CA GLY A 242 5.52 2.60 -15.52
C GLY A 242 5.88 3.55 -14.37
N GLN A 243 5.00 3.68 -13.38
CA GLN A 243 5.29 4.47 -12.19
C GLN A 243 6.43 3.86 -11.36
N MET A 244 6.42 2.54 -11.18
CA MET A 244 7.51 1.85 -10.47
C MET A 244 8.86 2.06 -11.17
N ASP A 245 8.89 1.94 -12.50
CA ASP A 245 10.11 2.22 -13.28
C ASP A 245 10.55 3.68 -13.11
N ALA A 246 9.65 4.62 -13.29
CA ALA A 246 9.95 6.05 -13.18
C ALA A 246 10.48 6.45 -11.79
N LEU A 247 9.95 5.86 -10.73
CA LEU A 247 10.34 6.15 -9.35
C LEU A 247 11.67 5.53 -8.93
N LEU A 248 12.06 4.41 -9.56
CA LEU A 248 13.33 3.76 -9.31
C LEU A 248 14.48 4.52 -9.94
N ARG A 249 15.56 4.72 -9.17
CA ARG A 249 16.84 5.13 -9.74
C ARG A 249 17.43 4.01 -10.61
N ASP A 250 18.39 4.33 -11.44
CA ASP A 250 19.17 3.35 -12.17
C ASP A 250 19.83 2.35 -11.20
N GLY A 251 19.78 1.07 -11.53
CA GLY A 251 20.21 -0.02 -10.66
C GLY A 251 19.32 -0.26 -9.45
N GLY A 252 18.16 0.39 -9.36
CA GLY A 252 17.17 0.18 -8.29
C GLY A 252 16.46 -1.16 -8.38
N THR A 253 15.85 -1.58 -7.28
CA THR A 253 15.16 -2.87 -7.14
C THR A 253 13.66 -2.69 -7.22
N MET A 254 12.99 -3.37 -8.15
CA MET A 254 11.56 -3.57 -8.19
C MET A 254 11.20 -4.87 -7.45
N LEU A 255 10.15 -4.83 -6.64
CA LEU A 255 9.59 -6.00 -5.99
C LEU A 255 8.09 -6.05 -6.22
N LEU A 256 7.63 -7.09 -6.89
CA LEU A 256 6.22 -7.31 -7.23
C LEU A 256 5.70 -8.58 -6.56
N GLY A 257 4.43 -8.53 -6.15
CA GLY A 257 3.65 -9.70 -5.77
C GLY A 257 2.25 -9.56 -6.34
N THR A 258 1.71 -10.60 -7.00
CA THR A 258 0.34 -10.57 -7.52
C THR A 258 -0.22 -11.99 -7.66
N PRO A 259 -1.48 -12.22 -7.27
CA PRO A 259 -2.20 -13.47 -7.54
C PRO A 259 -2.90 -13.47 -8.90
N TYR A 260 -2.85 -12.38 -9.66
CA TYR A 260 -3.59 -12.19 -10.92
C TYR A 260 -5.11 -12.38 -10.77
N GLU A 261 -5.66 -11.94 -9.63
CA GLU A 261 -7.11 -11.93 -9.39
C GLU A 261 -7.76 -10.78 -10.17
N TRP A 262 -7.68 -10.86 -11.49
CA TRP A 262 -8.25 -9.86 -12.38
C TRP A 262 -9.76 -9.73 -12.19
N ARG A 263 -10.26 -8.49 -12.08
CA ARG A 263 -11.68 -8.19 -11.87
C ARG A 263 -12.13 -7.09 -12.80
N THR A 264 -13.21 -7.35 -13.53
CA THR A 264 -13.78 -6.40 -14.49
C THR A 264 -14.30 -5.11 -13.84
N GLU A 265 -14.57 -5.15 -12.54
CA GLU A 265 -14.96 -3.96 -11.77
C GLU A 265 -13.79 -3.03 -11.47
N ILE A 266 -12.54 -3.49 -11.68
CA ILE A 266 -11.31 -2.74 -11.41
C ILE A 266 -10.62 -2.35 -12.71
N ALA A 267 -10.41 -3.29 -13.61
CA ALA A 267 -9.70 -3.07 -14.88
C ALA A 267 -10.47 -3.69 -16.04
N ASP A 268 -10.51 -2.98 -17.17
CA ASP A 268 -10.99 -3.56 -18.42
C ASP A 268 -10.13 -4.79 -18.77
N PRO A 269 -10.72 -5.92 -19.23
CA PRO A 269 -9.95 -7.07 -19.69
C PRO A 269 -8.88 -6.76 -20.74
N ALA A 270 -9.04 -5.69 -21.51
CA ALA A 270 -8.02 -5.22 -22.45
C ALA A 270 -6.73 -4.72 -21.78
N GLU A 271 -6.80 -4.34 -20.51
CA GLU A 271 -5.66 -3.87 -19.71
C GLU A 271 -4.97 -5.00 -18.92
N TRP A 272 -5.51 -6.21 -18.91
CA TRP A 272 -4.91 -7.35 -18.20
C TRP A 272 -3.59 -7.76 -18.86
N LEU A 273 -2.59 -8.06 -18.04
CA LEU A 273 -1.26 -8.40 -18.52
C LEU A 273 -1.17 -9.89 -18.88
N GLU A 274 -1.92 -10.27 -19.91
CA GLU A 274 -1.96 -11.63 -20.47
C GLU A 274 -2.51 -11.58 -21.89
N THR A 275 -2.43 -12.69 -22.59
CA THR A 275 -3.06 -12.89 -23.90
C THR A 275 -3.70 -14.27 -23.94
N GLU A 276 -4.49 -14.57 -24.98
CA GLU A 276 -5.07 -15.91 -25.15
C GLU A 276 -4.01 -17.03 -25.25
N THR A 277 -2.77 -16.69 -25.56
CA THR A 277 -1.68 -17.66 -25.80
C THR A 277 -0.51 -17.54 -24.83
N VAL A 278 -0.45 -16.48 -24.03
CA VAL A 278 0.62 -16.22 -23.05
C VAL A 278 -0.01 -15.91 -21.71
N ASP A 279 0.27 -16.76 -20.73
CA ASP A 279 -0.21 -16.57 -19.35
C ASP A 279 0.38 -15.33 -18.68
N ALA A 280 -0.32 -14.81 -17.67
CA ALA A 280 0.03 -13.57 -16.99
C ALA A 280 1.45 -13.57 -16.39
N PRO A 281 1.97 -14.61 -15.72
CA PRO A 281 3.35 -14.67 -15.26
C PRO A 281 4.36 -14.50 -16.39
N SER A 282 4.21 -15.27 -17.45
CA SER A 282 5.10 -15.22 -18.62
C SER A 282 5.04 -13.86 -19.33
N PHE A 283 3.85 -13.30 -19.46
CA PHE A 283 3.65 -11.99 -20.08
C PHE A 283 4.31 -10.87 -19.24
N LEU A 284 4.07 -10.84 -17.94
CA LEU A 284 4.67 -9.86 -17.02
C LEU A 284 6.20 -9.92 -17.09
N ARG A 285 6.79 -11.11 -17.08
CA ARG A 285 8.24 -11.26 -17.22
C ARG A 285 8.76 -10.68 -18.54
N ARG A 286 8.09 -10.94 -19.67
CA ARG A 286 8.45 -10.39 -20.98
C ARG A 286 8.38 -8.86 -20.99
N VAL A 287 7.35 -8.28 -20.35
CA VAL A 287 7.18 -6.83 -20.20
C VAL A 287 8.36 -6.24 -19.45
N LEU A 288 8.72 -6.79 -18.28
CA LEU A 288 9.82 -6.31 -17.46
C LEU A 288 11.18 -6.40 -18.17
N GLU A 289 11.44 -7.51 -18.88
CA GLU A 289 12.68 -7.73 -19.63
C GLU A 289 12.75 -6.92 -20.93
N GLY A 290 11.75 -6.08 -21.23
CA GLY A 290 11.69 -5.24 -22.44
C GLY A 290 11.44 -6.04 -23.73
N LYS A 291 10.93 -7.26 -23.65
CA LYS A 291 10.57 -8.08 -24.83
C LYS A 291 9.26 -7.63 -25.48
N GLU A 292 8.49 -6.79 -24.76
CA GLU A 292 7.28 -6.13 -25.25
C GLU A 292 7.53 -4.60 -25.42
N LEU A 293 8.61 -4.25 -26.11
CA LEU A 293 9.07 -2.85 -26.29
C LEU A 293 8.02 -1.93 -26.93
N ALA A 294 7.10 -2.50 -27.72
CA ALA A 294 5.99 -1.73 -28.29
C ALA A 294 5.03 -1.18 -27.22
N LEU A 295 4.99 -1.80 -26.03
CA LEU A 295 4.17 -1.39 -24.90
C LEU A 295 4.94 -0.51 -23.93
N THR A 296 6.24 -0.77 -23.74
CA THR A 296 7.05 -0.13 -22.71
C THR A 296 8.50 0.04 -23.13
N GLY A 297 9.20 1.00 -22.53
CA GLY A 297 10.66 1.12 -22.64
C GLY A 297 11.41 0.42 -21.50
N PHE A 298 10.77 -0.50 -20.76
CA PHE A 298 11.34 -1.11 -19.57
C PHE A 298 12.58 -1.95 -19.87
N ARG A 299 13.52 -1.94 -18.95
CA ARG A 299 14.75 -2.74 -19.01
C ARG A 299 15.09 -3.21 -17.61
N PHE A 300 14.49 -4.30 -17.21
CA PHE A 300 14.77 -4.96 -15.95
C PHE A 300 15.43 -6.32 -16.18
N THR A 301 16.28 -6.71 -15.24
CA THR A 301 16.77 -8.09 -15.11
C THR A 301 16.04 -8.75 -13.96
N VAL A 302 15.29 -9.81 -14.21
CA VAL A 302 14.66 -10.62 -13.17
C VAL A 302 15.75 -11.39 -12.43
N GLU A 303 15.91 -11.11 -11.12
CA GLU A 303 16.94 -11.70 -10.26
C GLU A 303 16.40 -12.90 -9.47
N GLU A 304 15.15 -12.84 -9.06
CA GLU A 304 14.49 -13.89 -8.26
C GLU A 304 13.01 -13.94 -8.59
N GLU A 305 12.43 -15.13 -8.66
CA GLU A 305 11.04 -15.35 -9.05
C GLU A 305 10.47 -16.58 -8.34
N HIS A 306 9.24 -16.44 -7.82
CA HIS A 306 8.47 -17.52 -7.19
C HIS A 306 7.02 -17.45 -7.65
N THR A 307 6.50 -18.50 -8.25
CA THR A 307 5.20 -18.49 -8.94
C THR A 307 4.01 -18.88 -8.06
N GLU A 308 4.24 -19.53 -6.92
CA GLU A 308 3.19 -20.14 -6.11
C GLU A 308 3.39 -19.90 -4.62
N VAL A 309 3.50 -18.62 -4.21
CA VAL A 309 3.66 -18.27 -2.80
C VAL A 309 2.29 -18.16 -2.13
N PRO A 310 1.96 -19.03 -1.15
CA PRO A 310 0.65 -19.01 -0.53
C PRO A 310 0.37 -17.71 0.22
N TRP A 311 -0.79 -17.12 -0.04
CA TRP A 311 -1.32 -15.96 0.63
C TRP A 311 -2.76 -16.23 1.08
N ILE A 312 -3.02 -16.15 2.38
CA ILE A 312 -4.30 -16.53 2.96
C ILE A 312 -4.97 -15.33 3.64
N LEU A 313 -6.22 -15.08 3.26
CA LEU A 313 -7.08 -14.08 3.89
C LEU A 313 -8.22 -14.75 4.67
N ARG A 314 -8.37 -14.38 5.95
CA ARG A 314 -9.48 -14.79 6.77
C ARG A 314 -10.62 -13.76 6.68
N GLY A 315 -11.66 -14.06 5.93
CA GLY A 315 -12.83 -13.19 5.86
C GLY A 315 -13.71 -13.22 7.11
N HIS A 316 -13.88 -14.39 7.74
CA HIS A 316 -14.54 -14.63 9.02
C HIS A 316 -14.31 -16.08 9.47
N ALA A 317 -14.83 -16.50 10.63
CA ALA A 317 -14.57 -17.84 11.21
C ALA A 317 -14.84 -19.03 10.27
N ARG A 318 -15.68 -18.86 9.27
CA ARG A 318 -16.07 -19.90 8.29
C ARG A 318 -15.68 -19.57 6.84
N ARG A 319 -14.84 -18.56 6.61
CA ARG A 319 -14.38 -18.20 5.26
C ARG A 319 -12.90 -17.85 5.26
N TRP A 320 -12.15 -18.62 4.50
CA TRP A 320 -10.75 -18.43 4.21
C TRP A 320 -10.57 -18.42 2.69
N THR A 321 -9.77 -17.53 2.19
CA THR A 321 -9.42 -17.45 0.78
C THR A 321 -7.92 -17.66 0.66
N LEU A 322 -7.53 -18.67 -0.09
CA LEU A 322 -6.14 -18.97 -0.44
C LEU A 322 -5.87 -18.43 -1.85
N PHE A 323 -4.84 -17.63 -1.97
CA PHE A 323 -4.24 -17.22 -3.23
C PHE A 323 -2.84 -17.81 -3.35
N LEU A 324 -2.39 -18.00 -4.58
CA LEU A 324 -1.00 -18.31 -4.92
C LEU A 324 -0.42 -17.08 -5.60
N SER A 325 0.39 -16.32 -4.87
CA SER A 325 0.99 -15.09 -5.40
C SER A 325 2.25 -15.43 -6.21
N HIS A 326 2.35 -14.85 -7.38
CA HIS A 326 3.58 -14.74 -8.13
C HIS A 326 4.42 -13.59 -7.56
N MET A 327 5.66 -13.86 -7.20
CA MET A 327 6.58 -12.86 -6.66
C MET A 327 7.80 -12.70 -7.56
N ILE A 328 8.13 -11.47 -7.90
CA ILE A 328 9.27 -11.11 -8.75
C ILE A 328 10.12 -10.05 -8.06
N LYS A 329 11.44 -10.32 -8.02
CA LYS A 329 12.47 -9.31 -7.77
C LYS A 329 13.19 -9.01 -9.07
N ALA A 330 13.23 -7.75 -9.47
CA ALA A 330 13.88 -7.34 -10.70
C ALA A 330 14.74 -6.09 -10.47
N ARG A 331 15.87 -6.02 -11.19
CA ARG A 331 16.84 -4.92 -11.15
C ARG A 331 16.66 -4.04 -12.37
N LYS A 332 16.46 -2.73 -12.17
CA LYS A 332 16.45 -1.74 -13.25
C LYS A 332 17.84 -1.65 -13.89
N ALA A 333 17.90 -1.65 -15.22
CA ALA A 333 19.16 -1.44 -15.94
C ALA A 333 19.72 -0.04 -15.64
N VAL A 334 21.03 0.07 -15.71
CA VAL A 334 21.73 1.36 -15.69
C VAL A 334 21.70 1.90 -17.11
N SER A 335 21.16 3.10 -17.28
CA SER A 335 21.04 3.81 -18.58
C SER A 335 22.35 4.47 -18.99
#